data_f6a4487971be70c1f3b60c2fee155d37
#
_entry.id   f6a4487971be70c1f3b60c2fee155d37
#
_cell.length_a   1.000
_cell.length_b   1.000
_cell.length_c   1.000
_cell.angle_alpha   90.00
_cell.angle_beta   90.00
_cell.angle_gamma   90.00
#
_symmetry.space_group_name_H-M   'P 1'
#
loop_
_entity.id
_entity.type
_entity.pdbx_description
1 polymer ?
#
loop_
_entity_poly.entity_id
_entity_poly.type
_entity_poly.pdbx_seq_one_letter_code
_entity_poly.pdbx_strand_id
1 'polypeptide(L)'
;METELLKVFDSNRIQTGVASREEVHRLGHWHEVFHCWFASSEAGVDYLYLQHRCAMKKDYPNLWDITPAGHLLAHETVYDGVREIKEELGIDVSFDELVPLGIIEYHQTKEGFIDKELANVFLYESAHSFDDFTLQPEEVSGLVKVVLTDFEELWTEAKDKVYIKGFEMNHEGRRMMN
;
A
#
# COMPACT_ATOMS: atom_id res chain seq x y z
N MET A 1 20.60 -3.79 10.12
CA MET A 1 19.43 -3.64 9.21
C MET A 1 19.87 -4.24 7.89
N GLU A 2 19.25 -5.33 7.48
CA GLU A 2 19.57 -5.97 6.19
C GLU A 2 19.12 -5.01 5.08
N THR A 3 19.98 -4.76 4.10
CA THR A 3 19.66 -3.82 3.02
C THR A 3 18.68 -4.50 2.08
N GLU A 4 17.48 -3.95 1.90
CA GLU A 4 16.51 -4.44 0.91
C GLU A 4 17.16 -4.44 -0.48
N LEU A 5 17.18 -5.60 -1.12
CA LEU A 5 17.60 -5.77 -2.50
C LEU A 5 16.37 -5.97 -3.38
N LEU A 6 16.25 -5.18 -4.44
CA LEU A 6 15.14 -5.18 -5.37
C LEU A 6 15.59 -5.57 -6.77
N LYS A 7 14.74 -6.28 -7.51
CA LYS A 7 14.93 -6.48 -8.95
C LYS A 7 14.78 -5.14 -9.65
N VAL A 8 15.64 -4.87 -10.63
CA VAL A 8 15.57 -3.68 -11.46
C VAL A 8 15.27 -4.05 -12.90
N PHE A 9 14.48 -3.21 -13.56
CA PHE A 9 13.93 -3.44 -14.88
C PHE A 9 14.24 -2.27 -15.82
N ASP A 10 14.24 -2.55 -17.12
CA ASP A 10 14.25 -1.51 -18.16
C ASP A 10 12.82 -1.03 -18.49
N SER A 11 12.73 -0.09 -19.44
CA SER A 11 11.44 0.44 -19.90
C SER A 11 10.56 -0.56 -20.65
N ASN A 12 11.09 -1.72 -21.01
CA ASN A 12 10.36 -2.83 -21.63
C ASN A 12 9.93 -3.89 -20.60
N ARG A 13 10.11 -3.60 -19.30
CA ARG A 13 9.86 -4.50 -18.18
C ARG A 13 10.72 -5.76 -18.21
N ILE A 14 11.93 -5.66 -18.78
CA ILE A 14 12.91 -6.75 -18.76
C ILE A 14 13.82 -6.54 -17.57
N GLN A 15 13.97 -7.57 -16.72
CA GLN A 15 14.87 -7.52 -15.58
C GLN A 15 16.31 -7.36 -16.06
N THR A 16 17.00 -6.32 -15.58
CA THR A 16 18.37 -6.00 -15.93
C THR A 16 19.38 -6.25 -14.83
N GLY A 17 18.90 -6.46 -13.59
CA GLY A 17 19.77 -6.72 -12.45
C GLY A 17 19.06 -6.69 -11.11
N VAL A 18 19.84 -6.42 -10.07
CA VAL A 18 19.40 -6.24 -8.68
C VAL A 18 20.18 -5.07 -8.11
N ALA A 19 19.51 -4.20 -7.34
CA ALA A 19 20.12 -3.07 -6.66
C ALA A 19 19.52 -2.88 -5.26
N SER A 20 20.21 -2.14 -4.40
CA SER A 20 19.66 -1.77 -3.10
C SER A 20 18.50 -0.78 -3.27
N ARG A 21 17.52 -0.81 -2.35
CA ARG A 21 16.42 0.16 -2.32
C ARG A 21 16.91 1.60 -2.45
N GLU A 22 17.98 1.96 -1.73
CA GLU A 22 18.57 3.29 -1.79
C GLU A 22 19.04 3.64 -3.22
N GLU A 23 19.73 2.71 -3.88
CA GLU A 23 20.24 2.91 -5.23
C GLU A 23 19.09 2.98 -6.26
N VAL A 24 18.08 2.13 -6.11
CA VAL A 24 16.87 2.11 -6.95
C VAL A 24 16.22 3.49 -6.98
N HIS A 25 15.97 4.09 -5.83
CA HIS A 25 15.31 5.41 -5.74
C HIS A 25 16.26 6.58 -6.07
N ARG A 26 17.56 6.44 -5.81
CA ARG A 26 18.54 7.47 -6.18
C ARG A 26 18.75 7.58 -7.68
N LEU A 27 18.77 6.43 -8.39
CA LEU A 27 19.01 6.35 -9.83
C LEU A 27 17.73 6.30 -10.66
N GLY A 28 16.59 6.05 -10.04
CA GLY A 28 15.28 5.93 -10.69
C GLY A 28 15.16 4.66 -11.55
N HIS A 29 15.56 3.52 -11.00
CA HIS A 29 15.32 2.23 -11.63
C HIS A 29 13.86 1.81 -11.49
N TRP A 30 13.31 1.22 -12.55
CA TRP A 30 12.04 0.51 -12.45
C TRP A 30 12.19 -0.71 -11.54
N HIS A 31 11.27 -0.88 -10.61
CA HIS A 31 11.23 -2.00 -9.69
C HIS A 31 9.79 -2.44 -9.42
N GLU A 32 9.61 -3.67 -8.98
CA GLU A 32 8.30 -4.23 -8.72
C GLU A 32 7.85 -3.93 -7.29
N VAL A 33 6.55 -3.59 -7.16
CA VAL A 33 5.86 -3.45 -5.89
C VAL A 33 4.56 -4.25 -5.90
N PHE A 34 4.09 -4.62 -4.71
CA PHE A 34 2.81 -5.24 -4.48
C PHE A 34 1.85 -4.22 -3.89
N HIS A 35 0.70 -4.01 -4.53
CA HIS A 35 -0.36 -3.15 -4.04
C HIS A 35 -1.64 -3.95 -3.88
N CYS A 36 -2.29 -3.89 -2.73
CA CYS A 36 -3.56 -4.54 -2.51
C CYS A 36 -4.60 -3.56 -1.97
N TRP A 37 -5.61 -3.26 -2.77
CA TRP A 37 -6.76 -2.53 -2.33
C TRP A 37 -7.67 -3.42 -1.49
N PHE A 38 -8.00 -3.01 -0.27
CA PHE A 38 -9.05 -3.62 0.53
C PHE A 38 -10.37 -2.90 0.29
N ALA A 39 -11.41 -3.65 0.00
CA ALA A 39 -12.77 -3.14 -0.14
C ALA A 39 -13.74 -3.98 0.69
N SER A 40 -14.86 -3.40 1.09
CA SER A 40 -15.98 -4.11 1.73
C SER A 40 -17.30 -3.55 1.26
N SER A 41 -18.36 -4.38 1.31
CA SER A 41 -19.73 -3.93 1.07
C SER A 41 -20.57 -4.11 2.33
N GLU A 42 -21.17 -3.03 2.81
CA GLU A 42 -21.99 -3.03 4.03
C GLU A 42 -23.35 -2.39 3.73
N ALA A 43 -24.42 -3.14 3.90
CA ALA A 43 -25.80 -2.69 3.64
C ALA A 43 -26.00 -2.03 2.25
N GLY A 44 -25.27 -2.54 1.23
CA GLY A 44 -25.34 -2.04 -0.15
C GLY A 44 -24.51 -0.78 -0.41
N VAL A 45 -23.61 -0.43 0.51
CA VAL A 45 -22.63 0.66 0.33
C VAL A 45 -21.23 0.04 0.25
N ASP A 46 -20.50 0.38 -0.80
CA ASP A 46 -19.14 -0.09 -1.00
C ASP A 46 -18.13 0.89 -0.38
N TYR A 47 -17.15 0.33 0.30
CA TYR A 47 -16.10 1.06 0.99
C TYR A 47 -14.73 0.64 0.47
N LEU A 48 -13.82 1.60 0.42
CA LEU A 48 -12.40 1.41 0.19
C LEU A 48 -11.63 1.66 1.48
N TYR A 49 -10.62 0.83 1.78
CA TYR A 49 -9.76 1.04 2.94
C TYR A 49 -8.51 1.82 2.56
N LEU A 50 -8.09 2.70 3.45
CA LEU A 50 -6.87 3.49 3.34
C LEU A 50 -6.07 3.35 4.63
N GLN A 51 -4.76 3.19 4.53
CA GLN A 51 -3.86 3.24 5.67
C GLN A 51 -3.29 4.65 5.85
N HIS A 52 -3.07 5.03 7.10
CA HIS A 52 -2.29 6.22 7.44
C HIS A 52 -0.84 5.81 7.65
N ARG A 53 0.06 6.29 6.81
CA ARG A 53 1.49 5.97 6.88
C ARG A 53 2.09 6.55 8.14
N CYS A 54 2.91 5.75 8.84
CA CYS A 54 3.58 6.18 10.06
C CYS A 54 4.47 7.41 9.80
N ALA A 55 4.54 8.30 10.78
CA ALA A 55 5.39 9.51 10.72
C ALA A 55 6.90 9.21 10.61
N MET A 56 7.32 7.98 10.97
CA MET A 56 8.73 7.55 10.91
C MET A 56 9.15 7.00 9.53
N LYS A 57 8.21 6.84 8.60
CA LYS A 57 8.52 6.40 7.23
C LYS A 57 9.41 7.44 6.54
N LYS A 58 10.43 6.98 5.82
CA LYS A 58 11.32 7.85 5.03
C LYS A 58 10.59 8.49 3.86
N ASP A 59 9.71 7.70 3.22
CA ASP A 59 9.01 8.07 2.02
C ASP A 59 7.54 8.30 2.35
N TYR A 60 7.01 9.46 1.98
CA TYR A 60 5.60 9.84 2.13
C TYR A 60 5.03 9.68 3.56
N PRO A 61 5.71 10.18 4.63
CA PRO A 61 5.19 10.08 6.00
C PRO A 61 3.88 10.86 6.18
N ASN A 62 3.01 10.38 7.05
CA ASN A 62 1.72 11.00 7.41
C ASN A 62 0.76 11.21 6.22
N LEU A 63 0.86 10.43 5.16
CA LEU A 63 -0.10 10.43 4.06
C LEU A 63 -1.02 9.22 4.13
N TRP A 64 -2.21 9.36 3.53
CA TRP A 64 -3.09 8.24 3.27
C TRP A 64 -2.60 7.49 2.04
N ASP A 65 -2.65 6.17 2.11
CA ASP A 65 -2.09 5.29 1.08
C ASP A 65 -2.96 4.06 0.87
N ILE A 66 -2.66 3.31 -0.19
CA ILE A 66 -3.20 1.99 -0.48
C ILE A 66 -2.92 1.05 0.69
N THR A 67 -3.80 0.12 0.94
CA THR A 67 -3.73 -0.77 2.08
C THR A 67 -3.76 -2.24 1.66
N PRO A 68 -2.63 -2.98 1.81
CA PRO A 68 -1.23 -2.57 2.02
C PRO A 68 -0.45 -2.32 0.72
N ALA A 69 0.77 -1.83 0.85
CA ALA A 69 1.67 -1.62 -0.29
C ALA A 69 3.15 -1.78 0.12
N GLY A 70 3.91 -2.57 -0.63
CA GLY A 70 5.32 -2.81 -0.33
C GLY A 70 6.15 -3.29 -1.51
N HIS A 71 7.48 -3.25 -1.35
CA HIS A 71 8.42 -3.71 -2.37
C HIS A 71 8.47 -5.23 -2.47
N LEU A 72 8.59 -5.74 -3.69
CA LEU A 72 8.97 -7.15 -3.91
C LEU A 72 10.49 -7.27 -3.86
N LEU A 73 10.99 -8.05 -2.90
CA LEU A 73 12.43 -8.28 -2.74
C LEU A 73 13.01 -9.08 -3.92
N ALA A 74 14.32 -9.00 -4.13
CA ALA A 74 15.00 -9.62 -5.28
C ALA A 74 14.79 -11.13 -5.40
N HIS A 75 14.57 -11.83 -4.28
CA HIS A 75 14.29 -13.27 -4.26
C HIS A 75 12.81 -13.63 -4.29
N GLU A 76 11.92 -12.63 -4.23
CA GLU A 76 10.48 -12.79 -4.20
C GLU A 76 9.87 -12.80 -5.60
N THR A 77 8.67 -13.33 -5.66
CA THR A 77 7.73 -13.25 -6.78
C THR A 77 6.50 -12.45 -6.34
N VAL A 78 5.62 -12.13 -7.25
CA VAL A 78 4.35 -11.45 -6.93
C VAL A 78 3.49 -12.22 -5.92
N TYR A 79 3.60 -13.56 -5.90
CA TYR A 79 2.89 -14.42 -4.94
C TYR A 79 3.33 -14.19 -3.49
N ASP A 80 4.59 -13.83 -3.29
CA ASP A 80 5.15 -13.57 -1.96
C ASP A 80 4.69 -12.21 -1.40
N GLY A 81 4.18 -11.32 -2.26
CA GLY A 81 3.68 -10.00 -1.89
C GLY A 81 2.54 -10.02 -0.86
N VAL A 82 1.80 -11.13 -0.73
CA VAL A 82 0.75 -11.28 0.30
C VAL A 82 1.28 -11.14 1.73
N ARG A 83 2.61 -11.32 1.95
CA ARG A 83 3.22 -11.10 3.25
C ARG A 83 3.01 -9.68 3.77
N GLU A 84 2.97 -8.67 2.87
CA GLU A 84 2.71 -7.28 3.23
C GLU A 84 1.38 -7.12 3.95
N ILE A 85 0.34 -7.88 3.54
CA ILE A 85 -0.97 -7.86 4.20
C ILE A 85 -0.82 -8.32 5.65
N LYS A 86 -0.08 -9.42 5.86
CA LYS A 86 0.13 -9.96 7.21
C LYS A 86 1.02 -9.05 8.06
N GLU A 87 2.09 -8.53 7.47
CA GLU A 87 3.07 -7.69 8.17
C GLU A 87 2.45 -6.35 8.58
N GLU A 88 1.83 -5.63 7.65
CA GLU A 88 1.30 -4.29 7.91
C GLU A 88 -0.04 -4.30 8.67
N LEU A 89 -0.92 -5.27 8.38
CA LEU A 89 -2.31 -5.27 8.87
C LEU A 89 -2.66 -6.42 9.84
N GLY A 90 -1.79 -7.43 9.97
CA GLY A 90 -2.01 -8.60 10.81
C GLY A 90 -3.04 -9.59 10.28
N ILE A 91 -3.51 -9.43 9.05
CA ILE A 91 -4.52 -10.29 8.41
C ILE A 91 -3.85 -11.38 7.58
N ASP A 92 -4.28 -12.64 7.77
CA ASP A 92 -3.85 -13.75 6.93
C ASP A 92 -4.75 -13.85 5.69
N VAL A 93 -4.16 -13.66 4.51
CA VAL A 93 -4.83 -13.77 3.22
C VAL A 93 -3.99 -14.67 2.32
N SER A 94 -4.62 -15.60 1.62
CA SER A 94 -3.94 -16.38 0.58
C SER A 94 -3.98 -15.64 -0.76
N PHE A 95 -2.97 -15.87 -1.61
CA PHE A 95 -2.91 -15.18 -2.91
C PHE A 95 -4.14 -15.49 -3.80
N ASP A 96 -4.73 -16.67 -3.65
CA ASP A 96 -5.91 -17.09 -4.40
C ASP A 96 -7.21 -16.34 -4.04
N GLU A 97 -7.20 -15.62 -2.91
CA GLU A 97 -8.31 -14.74 -2.50
C GLU A 97 -8.22 -13.34 -3.14
N LEU A 98 -7.11 -13.04 -3.81
CA LEU A 98 -6.88 -11.74 -4.43
C LEU A 98 -7.39 -11.71 -5.87
N VAL A 99 -8.08 -10.65 -6.22
CA VAL A 99 -8.51 -10.37 -7.60
C VAL A 99 -7.44 -9.50 -8.28
N PRO A 100 -6.75 -9.99 -9.34
CA PRO A 100 -5.74 -9.20 -10.03
C PRO A 100 -6.39 -8.07 -10.84
N LEU A 101 -5.92 -6.86 -10.65
CA LEU A 101 -6.36 -5.68 -11.42
C LEU A 101 -5.39 -5.30 -12.54
N GLY A 102 -4.15 -5.80 -12.50
CA GLY A 102 -3.13 -5.57 -13.52
C GLY A 102 -1.86 -4.93 -12.97
N ILE A 103 -0.98 -4.53 -13.89
CA ILE A 103 0.27 -3.84 -13.57
C ILE A 103 0.15 -2.39 -14.00
N ILE A 104 0.32 -1.47 -13.04
CA ILE A 104 0.29 -0.02 -13.25
C ILE A 104 1.72 0.52 -13.15
N GLU A 105 2.12 1.31 -14.14
CA GLU A 105 3.36 2.07 -14.08
C GLU A 105 3.13 3.36 -13.31
N TYR A 106 3.88 3.55 -12.24
CA TYR A 106 3.89 4.78 -11.46
C TYR A 106 5.25 5.43 -11.55
N HIS A 107 5.29 6.75 -11.71
CA HIS A 107 6.53 7.50 -11.76
C HIS A 107 6.36 8.83 -11.03
N GLN A 108 7.20 9.05 -10.02
CA GLN A 108 7.31 10.33 -9.33
C GLN A 108 8.77 10.71 -9.12
N THR A 109 9.07 12.00 -9.24
CA THR A 109 10.39 12.55 -8.99
C THR A 109 10.29 13.65 -7.95
N LYS A 110 11.12 13.54 -6.91
CA LYS A 110 11.39 14.58 -5.91
C LYS A 110 12.89 14.81 -5.84
N GLU A 111 13.33 15.87 -5.17
CA GLU A 111 14.74 16.13 -4.97
C GLU A 111 15.42 14.95 -4.24
N GLY A 112 16.39 14.34 -4.92
CA GLY A 112 17.13 13.18 -4.42
C GLY A 112 16.38 11.84 -4.38
N PHE A 113 15.14 11.78 -4.91
CA PHE A 113 14.31 10.59 -4.87
C PHE A 113 13.50 10.45 -6.15
N ILE A 114 13.71 9.36 -6.87
CA ILE A 114 12.99 9.01 -8.11
C ILE A 114 12.31 7.67 -7.90
N ASP A 115 11.00 7.67 -7.90
CA ASP A 115 10.17 6.51 -7.71
C ASP A 115 9.61 6.04 -9.04
N LYS A 116 9.95 4.81 -9.45
CA LYS A 116 9.46 4.19 -10.69
C LYS A 116 9.02 2.77 -10.39
N GLU A 117 7.74 2.59 -10.24
CA GLU A 117 7.15 1.32 -9.84
C GLU A 117 6.44 0.62 -10.99
N LEU A 118 6.64 -0.68 -11.06
CA LEU A 118 5.78 -1.63 -11.73
C LEU A 118 4.85 -2.22 -10.67
N ALA A 119 3.74 -1.53 -10.40
CA ALA A 119 2.83 -1.90 -9.34
C ALA A 119 1.93 -3.06 -9.76
N ASN A 120 2.14 -4.22 -9.16
CA ASN A 120 1.25 -5.38 -9.28
C ASN A 120 0.05 -5.13 -8.37
N VAL A 121 -1.09 -4.77 -8.95
CA VAL A 121 -2.28 -4.29 -8.23
C VAL A 121 -3.33 -5.37 -8.10
N PHE A 122 -3.80 -5.56 -6.88
CA PHE A 122 -4.83 -6.52 -6.50
C PHE A 122 -5.96 -5.86 -5.73
N LEU A 123 -7.10 -6.52 -5.69
CA LEU A 123 -8.24 -6.22 -4.83
C LEU A 123 -8.49 -7.41 -3.90
N TYR A 124 -8.73 -7.12 -2.62
CA TYR A 124 -9.21 -8.06 -1.63
C TYR A 124 -10.57 -7.61 -1.09
N GLU A 125 -11.58 -8.46 -1.21
CA GLU A 125 -12.91 -8.23 -0.61
C GLU A 125 -12.88 -8.66 0.86
N SER A 126 -12.79 -7.68 1.75
CA SER A 126 -12.63 -7.89 3.18
C SER A 126 -13.98 -8.06 3.88
N ALA A 127 -14.13 -9.14 4.63
CA ALA A 127 -15.22 -9.33 5.59
C ALA A 127 -14.80 -8.98 7.03
N HIS A 128 -13.58 -8.48 7.23
CA HIS A 128 -13.01 -8.16 8.54
C HIS A 128 -13.61 -6.89 9.13
N SER A 129 -13.85 -6.93 10.44
CA SER A 129 -14.12 -5.75 11.25
C SER A 129 -12.82 -5.02 11.59
N PHE A 130 -12.89 -3.76 12.04
CA PHE A 130 -11.68 -3.06 12.47
C PHE A 130 -10.96 -3.73 13.65
N ASP A 131 -11.66 -4.55 14.44
CA ASP A 131 -11.06 -5.25 15.57
C ASP A 131 -10.15 -6.41 15.16
N ASP A 132 -10.29 -6.92 13.96
CA ASP A 132 -9.49 -8.03 13.43
C ASP A 132 -8.09 -7.56 12.96
N PHE A 133 -7.91 -6.26 12.71
CA PHE A 133 -6.64 -5.72 12.22
C PHE A 133 -5.66 -5.50 13.36
N THR A 134 -4.40 -5.82 13.13
CA THR A 134 -3.27 -5.52 14.01
C THR A 134 -2.21 -4.80 13.21
N LEU A 135 -2.14 -3.47 13.35
CA LEU A 135 -1.23 -2.65 12.56
C LEU A 135 0.22 -2.79 13.03
N GLN A 136 1.15 -2.81 12.08
CA GLN A 136 2.58 -2.69 12.35
C GLN A 136 2.94 -1.22 12.61
N PRO A 137 3.29 -0.82 13.84
CA PRO A 137 3.40 0.60 14.22
C PRO A 137 4.48 1.38 13.46
N GLU A 138 5.52 0.69 12.99
CA GLU A 138 6.63 1.27 12.23
C GLU A 138 6.22 1.64 10.80
N GLU A 139 5.15 1.03 10.29
CA GLU A 139 4.67 1.20 8.92
C GLU A 139 3.35 1.96 8.89
N VAL A 140 2.37 1.55 9.72
CA VAL A 140 0.98 1.98 9.67
C VAL A 140 0.52 2.54 11.01
N SER A 141 0.10 3.80 11.04
CA SER A 141 -0.41 4.47 12.22
C SER A 141 -1.94 4.53 12.31
N GLY A 142 -2.65 4.16 11.25
CA GLY A 142 -4.11 4.17 11.23
C GLY A 142 -4.69 3.42 10.04
N LEU A 143 -5.96 3.02 10.19
CA LEU A 143 -6.74 2.35 9.16
C LEU A 143 -8.13 2.94 9.13
N VAL A 144 -8.58 3.39 7.97
CA VAL A 144 -9.90 3.95 7.76
C VAL A 144 -10.56 3.37 6.55
N LYS A 145 -11.86 3.54 6.43
CA LYS A 145 -12.62 3.30 5.20
C LYS A 145 -13.37 4.55 4.78
N VAL A 146 -13.49 4.71 3.48
CA VAL A 146 -14.21 5.78 2.80
C VAL A 146 -15.24 5.13 1.87
N VAL A 147 -16.38 5.78 1.66
CA VAL A 147 -17.34 5.35 0.65
C VAL A 147 -16.68 5.42 -0.73
N LEU A 148 -16.73 4.33 -1.50
CA LEU A 148 -16.02 4.23 -2.78
C LEU A 148 -16.41 5.36 -3.76
N THR A 149 -17.68 5.67 -3.89
CA THR A 149 -18.14 6.77 -4.75
C THR A 149 -17.65 8.14 -4.28
N ASP A 150 -17.55 8.37 -2.96
CA ASP A 150 -16.99 9.59 -2.42
C ASP A 150 -15.49 9.72 -2.72
N PHE A 151 -14.75 8.59 -2.63
CA PHE A 151 -13.33 8.54 -2.99
C PHE A 151 -13.11 8.83 -4.48
N GLU A 152 -13.95 8.27 -5.38
CA GLU A 152 -13.91 8.54 -6.81
C GLU A 152 -14.16 10.02 -7.11
N GLU A 153 -15.15 10.62 -6.45
CA GLU A 153 -15.47 12.04 -6.60
C GLU A 153 -14.36 12.95 -6.06
N LEU A 154 -13.69 12.57 -4.97
CA LEU A 154 -12.50 13.26 -4.46
C LEU A 154 -11.35 13.17 -5.48
N TRP A 155 -11.10 11.97 -6.02
CA TRP A 155 -10.02 11.72 -6.98
C TRP A 155 -10.22 12.48 -8.31
N THR A 156 -11.47 12.65 -8.72
CA THR A 156 -11.85 13.41 -9.94
C THR A 156 -12.09 14.89 -9.69
N GLU A 157 -11.75 15.39 -8.50
CA GLU A 157 -11.94 16.80 -8.08
C GLU A 157 -13.41 17.26 -8.09
N ALA A 158 -14.37 16.33 -8.08
CA ALA A 158 -15.79 16.63 -7.95
C ALA A 158 -16.20 16.93 -6.49
N LYS A 159 -15.35 16.51 -5.52
CA LYS A 159 -15.46 16.84 -4.09
C LYS A 159 -14.12 17.32 -3.55
N ASP A 160 -14.17 18.24 -2.59
CA ASP A 160 -12.98 18.73 -1.87
C ASP A 160 -12.71 17.92 -0.59
N LYS A 161 -13.71 17.18 -0.09
CA LYS A 161 -13.67 16.48 1.19
C LYS A 161 -14.51 15.22 1.13
N VAL A 162 -14.03 14.20 1.87
CA VAL A 162 -14.76 12.96 2.11
C VAL A 162 -14.80 12.66 3.60
N TYR A 163 -15.82 11.91 4.02
CA TYR A 163 -15.86 11.38 5.38
C TYR A 163 -15.15 10.04 5.43
N ILE A 164 -14.28 9.87 6.41
CA ILE A 164 -13.59 8.62 6.69
C ILE A 164 -14.07 8.07 8.04
N LYS A 165 -14.08 6.76 8.18
CA LYS A 165 -14.41 6.06 9.42
C LYS A 165 -13.36 5.01 9.71
N GLY A 166 -12.82 4.99 10.93
CA GLY A 166 -11.83 4.01 11.32
C GLY A 166 -11.12 4.38 12.60
N PHE A 167 -9.82 4.08 12.68
CA PHE A 167 -9.04 4.37 13.85
C PHE A 167 -7.61 4.77 13.51
N GLU A 168 -6.99 5.51 14.42
CA GLU A 168 -5.55 5.81 14.44
C GLU A 168 -4.96 5.37 15.78
N MET A 169 -3.69 5.02 15.76
CA MET A 169 -2.94 4.65 16.95
C MET A 169 -2.35 5.93 17.59
N ASN A 170 -2.60 6.12 18.87
CA ASN A 170 -1.95 7.21 19.61
C ASN A 170 -0.52 6.81 20.03
N HIS A 171 0.22 7.75 20.63
CA HIS A 171 1.60 7.54 21.08
C HIS A 171 1.76 6.43 22.14
N GLU A 172 0.67 6.02 22.79
CA GLU A 172 0.65 4.93 23.78
C GLU A 172 0.27 3.57 23.15
N GLY A 173 0.11 3.52 21.81
CA GLY A 173 -0.32 2.31 21.10
C GLY A 173 -1.80 1.95 21.34
N ARG A 174 -2.64 2.94 21.67
CA ARG A 174 -4.10 2.73 21.82
C ARG A 174 -4.84 3.24 20.60
N ARG A 175 -5.89 2.52 20.22
CA ARG A 175 -6.78 2.93 19.15
C ARG A 175 -7.63 4.14 19.55
N MET A 176 -7.64 5.14 18.69
CA MET A 176 -8.52 6.30 18.76
C MET A 176 -9.46 6.23 17.57
N MET A 177 -10.77 6.10 17.83
CA MET A 177 -11.79 6.05 16.77
C MET A 177 -12.02 7.44 16.18
N ASN A 178 -12.07 7.51 14.83
CA ASN A 178 -12.37 8.69 14.05
C ASN A 178 -13.78 8.60 13.47
#